data_077a5bdd7cd16ec6f80b1d18cd4418fc
#
_entry.id   077a5bdd7cd16ec6f80b1d18cd4418fc
#
_cell.length_a   1.000
_cell.length_b   1.000
_cell.length_c   1.000
_cell.angle_alpha   90.00
_cell.angle_beta   90.00
_cell.angle_gamma   90.00
#
_symmetry.space_group_name_H-M   'P 1'
#
loop_
_entity.id
_entity.type
_entity.pdbx_description
1 polymer ?
#
loop_
_entity_poly.entity_id
_entity_poly.type
_entity_poly.pdbx_seq_one_letter_code
_entity_poly.pdbx_strand_id
1 'polypeptide(L)'
;VQSDRTTSRVRDAEHLPGKVWLKSRTFENPLFKKARVITPVIVEVDAAKKEIFSKELFGPIALLIKTQNTDQSISLAQEMAMEHGAISCGAYTTDAGVREKIADAMALAATPVSFNLTGGIYMNQNAAFSDFHVTGGNPSGNASFTNPEYVTKRFTWVGHREPVL
;
A
#
# COMPACT_ATOMS: atom_id res chain seq x y z
N VAL A 1 17.66 -2.06 -3.89
CA VAL A 1 16.77 -2.79 -4.85
C VAL A 1 17.45 -4.03 -5.39
N GLN A 2 16.69 -5.09 -5.62
CA GLN A 2 17.26 -6.41 -5.95
C GLN A 2 17.54 -6.59 -7.45
N SER A 3 16.89 -5.86 -8.33
CA SER A 3 16.98 -6.09 -9.76
C SER A 3 17.03 -4.80 -10.59
N ASP A 4 17.58 -4.88 -11.80
CA ASP A 4 17.55 -3.79 -12.77
C ASP A 4 16.13 -3.45 -13.19
N ARG A 5 15.24 -4.44 -13.24
CA ARG A 5 13.82 -4.25 -13.53
C ARG A 5 13.14 -3.32 -12.51
N THR A 6 13.49 -3.46 -11.21
CA THR A 6 12.96 -2.55 -10.18
C THR A 6 13.53 -1.14 -10.35
N THR A 7 14.81 -1.02 -10.65
CA THR A 7 15.44 0.27 -10.93
C THR A 7 14.80 0.96 -12.15
N SER A 8 14.51 0.21 -13.21
CA SER A 8 13.82 0.73 -14.39
C SER A 8 12.43 1.26 -14.02
N ARG A 9 11.61 0.48 -13.30
CA ARG A 9 10.27 0.93 -12.86
C ARG A 9 10.32 2.22 -12.06
N VAL A 10 11.32 2.39 -11.20
CA VAL A 10 11.45 3.63 -10.42
C VAL A 10 11.75 4.82 -11.33
N ARG A 11 12.59 4.63 -12.34
CA ARG A 11 12.85 5.68 -13.35
C ARG A 11 11.62 5.97 -14.20
N ASP A 12 10.90 4.93 -14.63
CA ASP A 12 9.67 5.08 -15.40
C ASP A 12 8.61 5.83 -14.61
N ALA A 13 8.53 5.60 -13.29
CA ALA A 13 7.62 6.32 -12.41
C ALA A 13 7.89 7.83 -12.35
N GLU A 14 9.12 8.28 -12.57
CA GLU A 14 9.42 9.72 -12.66
C GLU A 14 8.80 10.40 -13.90
N HIS A 15 8.36 9.62 -14.87
CA HIS A 15 7.75 10.10 -16.11
C HIS A 15 6.22 9.90 -16.14
N LEU A 16 5.62 9.44 -15.05
CA LEU A 16 4.18 9.36 -14.94
C LEU A 16 3.53 10.75 -15.07
N PRO A 17 2.33 10.83 -15.67
CA PRO A 17 1.64 12.11 -15.84
C PRO A 17 1.15 12.63 -14.49
N GLY A 18 1.97 13.45 -13.86
CA GLY A 18 1.76 14.02 -12.53
C GLY A 18 2.89 14.93 -12.10
N LYS A 19 2.88 15.34 -10.84
CA LYS A 19 3.92 16.17 -10.25
C LYS A 19 4.92 15.31 -9.49
N VAL A 20 6.16 15.29 -9.91
CA VAL A 20 7.23 14.61 -9.16
C VAL A 20 7.62 15.46 -7.95
N TRP A 21 7.35 14.95 -6.75
CA TRP A 21 7.74 15.57 -5.47
C TRP A 21 9.15 15.18 -5.04
N LEU A 22 9.52 13.93 -5.29
CA LEU A 22 10.83 13.42 -4.96
C LEU A 22 11.32 12.53 -6.09
N LYS A 23 12.47 12.88 -6.69
CA LYS A 23 13.18 12.01 -7.65
C LYS A 23 14.02 10.99 -6.91
N SER A 24 14.06 9.78 -7.44
CA SER A 24 14.95 8.74 -6.92
C SER A 24 16.42 9.09 -7.22
N ARG A 25 17.29 8.76 -6.27
CA ARG A 25 18.73 8.93 -6.39
C ARG A 25 19.44 7.64 -6.03
N THR A 26 20.49 7.31 -6.74
CA THR A 26 21.41 6.24 -6.35
C THR A 26 22.20 6.68 -5.12
N PHE A 27 22.36 5.76 -4.18
CA PHE A 27 23.11 5.99 -2.96
C PHE A 27 24.18 4.90 -2.79
N GLU A 28 25.40 5.29 -2.49
CA GLU A 28 26.47 4.36 -2.16
C GLU A 28 26.35 3.91 -0.70
N ASN A 29 26.30 2.60 -0.48
CA ASN A 29 26.35 2.06 0.88
C ASN A 29 27.81 1.85 1.27
N PRO A 30 28.30 2.54 2.33
CA PRO A 30 29.72 2.48 2.72
C PRO A 30 30.16 1.09 3.17
N LEU A 31 29.25 0.28 3.73
CA LEU A 31 29.53 -1.08 4.21
C LEU A 31 29.39 -2.13 3.12
N PHE A 32 28.50 -1.90 2.15
CA PHE A 32 28.16 -2.85 1.10
C PHE A 32 28.30 -2.18 -0.27
N LYS A 33 29.53 -1.99 -0.74
CA LYS A 33 29.83 -1.29 -2.00
C LYS A 33 29.14 -1.85 -3.26
N LYS A 34 28.77 -3.13 -3.25
CA LYS A 34 28.02 -3.78 -4.34
C LYS A 34 26.50 -3.69 -4.19
N ALA A 35 26.00 -3.13 -3.10
CA ALA A 35 24.57 -3.01 -2.89
C ALA A 35 23.96 -1.98 -3.83
N ARG A 36 22.86 -2.34 -4.45
CA ARG A 36 22.05 -1.42 -5.26
C ARG A 36 21.11 -0.65 -4.34
N VAL A 37 21.49 0.52 -3.92
CA VAL A 37 20.66 1.38 -3.07
C VAL A 37 20.17 2.55 -3.88
N ILE A 38 18.85 2.75 -3.87
CA ILE A 38 18.18 3.91 -4.46
C ILE A 38 17.18 4.50 -3.44
N THR A 39 16.99 5.80 -3.49
CA THR A 39 15.96 6.46 -2.69
C THR A 39 14.58 6.23 -3.32
N PRO A 40 13.47 6.40 -2.57
CA PRO A 40 12.12 6.37 -3.15
C PRO A 40 11.92 7.47 -4.21
N VAL A 41 10.97 7.23 -5.10
CA VAL A 41 10.34 8.27 -5.93
C VAL A 41 8.94 8.55 -5.38
N ILE A 42 8.53 9.84 -5.38
CA ILE A 42 7.19 10.26 -4.96
C ILE A 42 6.57 11.08 -6.07
N VAL A 43 5.41 10.65 -6.57
CA VAL A 43 4.68 11.32 -7.64
C VAL A 43 3.25 11.60 -7.22
N GLU A 44 2.79 12.84 -7.35
CA GLU A 44 1.39 13.19 -7.19
C GLU A 44 0.65 12.93 -8.50
N VAL A 45 -0.45 12.19 -8.42
CA VAL A 45 -1.29 11.81 -9.55
C VAL A 45 -2.72 12.27 -9.28
N ASP A 46 -3.40 12.73 -10.30
CA ASP A 46 -4.81 13.12 -10.23
C ASP A 46 -5.69 11.90 -9.91
N ALA A 47 -6.65 12.06 -8.99
CA ALA A 47 -7.59 11.02 -8.60
C ALA A 47 -8.47 10.49 -9.76
N ALA A 48 -8.62 11.27 -10.84
CA ALA A 48 -9.33 10.85 -12.05
C ALA A 48 -8.53 9.85 -12.90
N LYS A 49 -7.21 9.74 -12.68
CA LYS A 49 -6.32 8.87 -13.49
C LYS A 49 -6.12 7.51 -12.85
N LYS A 50 -7.22 6.79 -12.62
CA LYS A 50 -7.21 5.47 -11.97
C LYS A 50 -6.30 4.47 -12.68
N GLU A 51 -6.19 4.53 -14.00
CA GLU A 51 -5.36 3.64 -14.80
C GLU A 51 -3.85 3.67 -14.42
N ILE A 52 -3.42 4.71 -13.71
CA ILE A 52 -2.04 4.85 -13.24
C ILE A 52 -1.83 4.10 -11.92
N PHE A 53 -2.71 4.32 -10.94
CA PHE A 53 -2.54 3.78 -9.59
C PHE A 53 -3.31 2.49 -9.32
N SER A 54 -4.14 2.02 -10.26
CA SER A 54 -4.75 0.69 -10.23
C SER A 54 -3.81 -0.44 -10.66
N LYS A 55 -2.55 -0.11 -10.95
CA LYS A 55 -1.52 -1.09 -11.29
C LYS A 55 -0.47 -1.15 -10.20
N GLU A 56 -0.06 -2.36 -9.84
CA GLU A 56 1.05 -2.53 -8.91
C GLU A 56 2.35 -1.98 -9.49
N LEU A 57 2.91 -0.99 -8.83
CA LEU A 57 4.23 -0.44 -9.14
C LEU A 57 5.25 -0.96 -8.12
N PHE A 58 5.64 -2.22 -8.27
CA PHE A 58 6.54 -2.88 -7.32
C PHE A 58 7.91 -2.22 -7.28
N GLY A 59 8.22 -1.60 -6.13
CA GLY A 59 9.47 -0.87 -5.89
C GLY A 59 9.29 0.22 -4.84
N PRO A 60 10.34 0.99 -4.54
CA PRO A 60 10.25 2.16 -3.67
C PRO A 60 9.58 3.34 -4.40
N ILE A 61 8.33 3.16 -4.75
CA ILE A 61 7.49 4.10 -5.50
C ILE A 61 6.29 4.44 -4.61
N ALA A 62 6.06 5.73 -4.38
CA ALA A 62 4.88 6.22 -3.69
C ALA A 62 4.08 7.15 -4.60
N LEU A 63 2.79 6.88 -4.72
CA LEU A 63 1.86 7.75 -5.42
C LEU A 63 1.03 8.52 -4.41
N LEU A 64 0.98 9.84 -4.57
CA LEU A 64 0.12 10.73 -3.78
C LEU A 64 -1.13 11.02 -4.60
N ILE A 65 -2.27 10.53 -4.14
CA ILE A 65 -3.55 10.76 -4.81
C ILE A 65 -4.31 11.83 -4.04
N LYS A 66 -4.40 13.01 -4.62
CA LYS A 66 -5.11 14.14 -4.00
C LYS A 66 -6.60 14.05 -4.32
N THR A 67 -7.41 13.95 -3.27
CA THR A 67 -8.86 13.89 -3.36
C THR A 67 -9.49 15.23 -2.97
N GLN A 68 -10.77 15.42 -3.31
CA GLN A 68 -11.51 16.65 -2.99
C GLN A 68 -11.93 16.73 -1.53
N ASN A 69 -12.18 15.56 -0.90
CA ASN A 69 -12.61 15.46 0.48
C ASN A 69 -12.32 14.05 1.03
N THR A 70 -12.54 13.88 2.34
CA THR A 70 -12.32 12.63 3.06
C THR A 70 -13.17 11.48 2.54
N ASP A 71 -14.45 11.71 2.23
CA ASP A 71 -15.33 10.64 1.76
C ASP A 71 -14.88 10.09 0.38
N GLN A 72 -14.42 10.97 -0.51
CA GLN A 72 -13.81 10.53 -1.77
C GLN A 72 -12.52 9.70 -1.54
N SER A 73 -11.70 10.11 -0.57
CA SER A 73 -10.48 9.37 -0.24
C SER A 73 -10.79 7.96 0.27
N ILE A 74 -11.78 7.85 1.16
CA ILE A 74 -12.23 6.55 1.71
C ILE A 74 -12.79 5.66 0.60
N SER A 75 -13.69 6.21 -0.22
CA SER A 75 -14.30 5.46 -1.32
C SER A 75 -13.27 4.96 -2.33
N LEU A 76 -12.30 5.80 -2.69
CA LEU A 76 -11.24 5.42 -3.61
C LEU A 76 -10.33 4.34 -3.04
N ALA A 77 -9.94 4.46 -1.76
CA ALA A 77 -9.12 3.45 -1.08
C ALA A 77 -9.86 2.11 -0.97
N GLN A 78 -11.15 2.15 -0.64
CA GLN A 78 -12.00 0.95 -0.59
C GLN A 78 -12.10 0.28 -1.97
N GLU A 79 -12.40 1.05 -3.01
CA GLU A 79 -12.50 0.55 -4.39
C GLU A 79 -11.19 -0.14 -4.80
N MET A 80 -10.05 0.52 -4.59
CA MET A 80 -8.74 -0.06 -4.92
C MET A 80 -8.46 -1.35 -4.14
N ALA A 81 -8.80 -1.39 -2.86
CA ALA A 81 -8.61 -2.58 -2.03
C ALA A 81 -9.55 -3.73 -2.45
N MET A 82 -10.78 -3.43 -2.88
CA MET A 82 -11.72 -4.44 -3.35
C MET A 82 -11.36 -5.00 -4.72
N GLU A 83 -10.91 -4.15 -5.64
CA GLU A 83 -10.60 -4.54 -7.02
C GLU A 83 -9.23 -5.22 -7.16
N HIS A 84 -8.24 -4.76 -6.39
CA HIS A 84 -6.85 -5.18 -6.57
C HIS A 84 -6.25 -5.88 -5.35
N GLY A 85 -6.97 -5.90 -4.23
CA GLY A 85 -6.49 -6.41 -2.96
C GLY A 85 -5.54 -5.44 -2.25
N ALA A 86 -5.50 -5.53 -0.93
CA ALA A 86 -4.55 -4.79 -0.11
C ALA A 86 -4.09 -5.61 1.09
N ILE A 87 -2.80 -5.55 1.39
CA ILE A 87 -2.24 -6.23 2.57
C ILE A 87 -2.61 -5.50 3.84
N SER A 88 -2.61 -4.17 3.81
CA SER A 88 -2.96 -3.31 4.95
C SER A 88 -3.31 -1.90 4.49
N CYS A 89 -4.06 -1.20 5.33
CA CYS A 89 -4.35 0.22 5.19
C CYS A 89 -3.74 0.97 6.39
N GLY A 90 -3.08 2.09 6.14
CA GLY A 90 -2.68 3.05 7.15
C GLY A 90 -3.58 4.28 7.08
N ALA A 91 -4.17 4.69 8.19
CA ALA A 91 -5.03 5.86 8.25
C ALA A 91 -4.58 6.82 9.36
N TYR A 92 -4.62 8.11 9.07
CA TYR A 92 -4.18 9.15 9.98
C TYR A 92 -5.28 10.19 10.14
N THR A 93 -5.95 10.17 11.28
CA THR A 93 -7.05 11.09 11.62
C THR A 93 -7.29 11.12 13.12
N THR A 94 -7.69 12.27 13.65
CA THR A 94 -8.13 12.43 15.03
C THR A 94 -9.65 12.43 15.16
N ASP A 95 -10.38 12.49 14.04
CA ASP A 95 -11.85 12.48 14.00
C ASP A 95 -12.38 11.05 14.17
N ALA A 96 -13.18 10.83 15.22
CA ALA A 96 -13.74 9.52 15.55
C ALA A 96 -14.72 9.01 14.48
N GLY A 97 -15.55 9.89 13.90
CA GLY A 97 -16.48 9.52 12.84
C GLY A 97 -15.79 9.14 11.54
N VAL A 98 -14.67 9.82 11.21
CA VAL A 98 -13.84 9.46 10.07
C VAL A 98 -13.17 8.10 10.30
N ARG A 99 -12.71 7.82 11.53
CA ARG A 99 -12.10 6.52 11.86
C ARG A 99 -13.11 5.37 11.68
N GLU A 100 -14.34 5.54 12.17
CA GLU A 100 -15.42 4.57 12.02
C GLU A 100 -15.71 4.30 10.53
N LYS A 101 -15.90 5.36 9.73
CA LYS A 101 -16.09 5.23 8.27
C LYS A 101 -14.96 4.45 7.59
N ILE A 102 -13.71 4.72 7.95
CA ILE A 102 -12.55 4.02 7.38
C ILE A 102 -12.56 2.55 7.81
N ALA A 103 -12.83 2.27 9.09
CA ALA A 103 -12.87 0.90 9.60
C ALA A 103 -13.93 0.07 8.87
N ASP A 104 -15.14 0.62 8.69
CA ASP A 104 -16.23 -0.04 7.98
C ASP A 104 -15.89 -0.27 6.50
N ALA A 105 -15.38 0.75 5.81
CA ALA A 105 -15.00 0.64 4.40
C ALA A 105 -13.92 -0.42 4.19
N MET A 106 -12.90 -0.46 5.04
CA MET A 106 -11.81 -1.42 4.93
C MET A 106 -12.21 -2.81 5.40
N ALA A 107 -13.15 -2.95 6.33
CA ALA A 107 -13.74 -4.24 6.70
C ALA A 107 -14.46 -4.88 5.51
N LEU A 108 -15.24 -4.10 4.75
CA LEU A 108 -15.88 -4.56 3.51
C LEU A 108 -14.85 -4.97 2.44
N ALA A 109 -13.71 -4.29 2.40
CA ALA A 109 -12.62 -4.61 1.50
C ALA A 109 -11.69 -5.73 2.02
N ALA A 110 -12.02 -6.37 3.14
CA ALA A 110 -11.22 -7.40 3.81
C ALA A 110 -9.76 -6.96 4.10
N THR A 111 -9.58 -5.68 4.42
CA THR A 111 -8.26 -5.05 4.61
C THR A 111 -8.10 -4.54 6.03
N PRO A 112 -7.11 -5.02 6.81
CA PRO A 112 -6.86 -4.52 8.16
C PRO A 112 -6.35 -3.09 8.16
N VAL A 113 -6.76 -2.30 9.17
CA VAL A 113 -6.40 -0.88 9.28
C VAL A 113 -5.49 -0.62 10.48
N SER A 114 -4.50 0.23 10.29
CA SER A 114 -3.67 0.79 11.37
C SER A 114 -3.92 2.30 11.45
N PHE A 115 -4.49 2.75 12.58
CA PHE A 115 -4.75 4.17 12.81
C PHE A 115 -3.60 4.85 13.53
N ASN A 116 -3.16 5.98 13.01
CA ASN A 116 -2.18 6.88 13.63
C ASN A 116 -0.86 6.22 14.06
N LEU A 117 -0.53 5.07 13.49
CA LEU A 117 0.75 4.43 13.74
C LEU A 117 1.83 5.07 12.87
N THR A 118 2.91 5.51 13.51
CA THR A 118 4.09 6.08 12.86
C THR A 118 5.29 5.16 13.06
N GLY A 119 6.30 5.30 12.18
CA GLY A 119 7.47 4.42 12.20
C GLY A 119 7.27 3.13 11.42
N GLY A 120 7.98 2.09 11.78
CA GLY A 120 7.88 0.80 11.13
C GLY A 120 6.59 0.08 11.50
N ILE A 121 5.71 -0.16 10.53
CA ILE A 121 4.56 -1.04 10.72
C ILE A 121 5.08 -2.47 10.59
N TYR A 122 5.30 -3.14 11.70
CA TYR A 122 5.73 -4.52 11.69
C TYR A 122 4.54 -5.44 11.45
N MET A 123 4.60 -6.17 10.35
CA MET A 123 3.73 -7.31 10.13
C MET A 123 4.33 -8.53 10.82
N ASN A 124 3.57 -9.15 11.73
CA ASN A 124 3.97 -10.40 12.31
C ASN A 124 3.86 -11.52 11.26
N GLN A 125 4.98 -12.08 10.88
CA GLN A 125 5.04 -13.13 9.85
C GLN A 125 4.32 -14.43 10.25
N ASN A 126 4.04 -14.62 11.52
CA ASN A 126 3.31 -15.79 12.03
C ASN A 126 1.78 -15.57 12.08
N ALA A 127 1.32 -14.36 11.77
CA ALA A 127 -0.10 -14.02 11.71
C ALA A 127 -0.50 -13.61 10.30
N ALA A 128 -1.67 -14.02 9.85
CA ALA A 128 -2.25 -13.55 8.62
C ALA A 128 -2.92 -12.20 8.85
N PHE A 129 -2.57 -11.19 8.05
CA PHE A 129 -3.15 -9.85 8.13
C PHE A 129 -4.27 -9.64 7.10
N SER A 130 -4.23 -10.36 6.00
CA SER A 130 -5.26 -10.36 4.97
C SER A 130 -5.16 -11.64 4.15
N ASP A 131 -6.16 -11.90 3.31
CA ASP A 131 -6.12 -13.03 2.37
C ASP A 131 -4.98 -12.90 1.34
N PHE A 132 -4.45 -11.69 1.16
CA PHE A 132 -3.37 -11.41 0.22
C PHE A 132 -1.96 -11.55 0.82
N HIS A 133 -1.83 -11.62 2.13
CA HIS A 133 -0.53 -11.71 2.79
C HIS A 133 -0.12 -13.16 3.01
N VAL A 134 1.03 -13.55 2.47
CA VAL A 134 1.64 -14.86 2.72
C VAL A 134 2.19 -14.92 4.14
N THR A 135 1.69 -15.86 4.92
CA THR A 135 2.14 -16.17 6.28
C THR A 135 2.00 -17.68 6.54
N GLY A 136 2.42 -18.15 7.72
CA GLY A 136 2.11 -19.49 8.18
C GLY A 136 0.60 -19.78 8.26
N GLY A 137 -0.23 -18.74 8.53
CA GLY A 137 -1.69 -18.83 8.53
C GLY A 137 -2.34 -18.76 7.15
N ASN A 138 -1.64 -18.21 6.15
CA ASN A 138 -2.12 -18.09 4.78
C ASN A 138 -1.00 -18.30 3.76
N PRO A 139 -0.51 -19.53 3.57
CA PRO A 139 0.61 -19.83 2.67
C PRO A 139 0.29 -19.60 1.19
N SER A 140 -1.00 -19.55 0.81
CA SER A 140 -1.43 -19.31 -0.57
C SER A 140 -1.57 -17.83 -0.93
N GLY A 141 -1.46 -16.91 0.02
CA GLY A 141 -1.65 -15.47 -0.23
C GLY A 141 -0.74 -14.93 -1.33
N ASN A 142 0.52 -15.36 -1.37
CA ASN A 142 1.46 -14.91 -2.40
C ASN A 142 1.04 -15.25 -3.84
N ALA A 143 0.39 -16.38 -4.05
CA ALA A 143 -0.09 -16.79 -5.38
C ALA A 143 -1.28 -15.95 -5.86
N SER A 144 -1.95 -15.27 -4.95
CA SER A 144 -3.19 -14.53 -5.19
C SER A 144 -2.97 -13.02 -5.42
N PHE A 145 -1.75 -12.52 -5.30
CA PHE A 145 -1.44 -11.09 -5.39
C PHE A 145 -1.84 -10.44 -6.72
N THR A 146 -1.88 -11.21 -7.79
CA THR A 146 -2.10 -10.68 -9.13
C THR A 146 -3.55 -10.73 -9.59
N ASN A 147 -4.38 -11.52 -8.91
CA ASN A 147 -5.80 -11.61 -9.24
C ASN A 147 -6.65 -11.93 -8.01
N PRO A 148 -7.35 -10.91 -7.44
CA PRO A 148 -8.22 -11.08 -6.28
C PRO A 148 -9.36 -12.08 -6.46
N GLU A 149 -9.80 -12.35 -7.68
CA GLU A 149 -10.89 -13.29 -7.96
C GLU A 149 -10.54 -14.73 -7.58
N TYR A 150 -9.25 -15.07 -7.58
CA TYR A 150 -8.77 -16.40 -7.20
C TYR A 150 -8.44 -16.52 -5.72
N VAL A 151 -8.57 -15.44 -4.93
CA VAL A 151 -8.31 -15.48 -3.50
C VAL A 151 -9.45 -16.19 -2.79
N THR A 152 -9.14 -17.35 -2.19
CA THR A 152 -10.09 -17.97 -1.27
C THR A 152 -10.16 -17.17 0.01
N LYS A 153 -11.25 -16.45 0.20
CA LYS A 153 -11.48 -15.65 1.42
C LYS A 153 -11.59 -16.59 2.62
N ARG A 154 -10.65 -16.47 3.54
CA ARG A 154 -10.54 -17.29 4.75
C ARG A 154 -10.87 -16.50 6.00
N PHE A 155 -10.73 -15.18 5.94
CA PHE A 155 -11.00 -14.31 7.08
C PHE A 155 -12.48 -13.92 7.10
N THR A 156 -13.10 -14.17 8.25
CA THR A 156 -14.47 -13.71 8.55
C THR A 156 -14.45 -12.41 9.36
N TRP A 157 -13.28 -12.04 9.90
CA TRP A 157 -13.10 -10.86 10.73
C TRP A 157 -11.91 -10.05 10.25
N VAL A 158 -12.13 -8.75 10.12
CA VAL A 158 -11.09 -7.77 9.81
C VAL A 158 -11.04 -6.78 10.96
N GLY A 159 -9.86 -6.63 11.54
CA GLY A 159 -9.64 -5.74 12.66
C GLY A 159 -8.93 -4.44 12.27
N HIS A 160 -8.95 -3.51 13.20
CA HIS A 160 -8.11 -2.33 13.16
C HIS A 160 -7.27 -2.25 14.44
N ARG A 161 -6.20 -1.48 14.39
CA ARG A 161 -5.33 -1.22 15.52
C ARG A 161 -4.97 0.25 15.62
N GLU A 162 -4.70 0.68 16.82
CA GLU A 162 -4.28 2.04 17.13
C GLU A 162 -3.31 2.06 18.31
N PRO A 163 -2.50 3.11 18.50
CA PRO A 163 -1.67 3.23 19.67
C PRO A 163 -2.56 3.37 20.92
N VAL A 164 -2.16 2.71 22.00
CA VAL A 164 -2.72 2.97 23.33
C VAL A 164 -2.10 4.27 23.83
N LEU A 165 -2.91 5.29 24.07
CA LEU A 165 -2.49 6.59 24.60
C LEU A 165 -2.43 6.53 26.12
#